data_58403d6568d4f8717cb31a8e50e867d7
#
_entry.id   58403d6568d4f8717cb31a8e50e867d7
#
_cell.length_a   1.000
_cell.length_b   1.000
_cell.length_c   1.000
_cell.angle_alpha   90.00
_cell.angle_beta   90.00
_cell.angle_gamma   90.00
#
_symmetry.space_group_name_H-M   'P 1'
#
loop_
_entity.id
_entity.type
_entity.pdbx_description
1 polymer ?
#
loop_
_entity_poly.entity_id
_entity_poly.type
_entity_poly.pdbx_seq_one_letter_code
_entity_poly.pdbx_strand_id
1 'polypeptide(L)'
;MASKSKNPLQGYLRSPKLYINLPSEGKFAKVDTISKVSNELPIYPLTSMDETFLRNPDALLNGESLVAVIKSCTGIQDVYELSANDIDVILLAIRYATYGSELEIESICPECKTENIITVNIEELLESIEPLKDSYTVTLKSGLTCNIKPYTFKDSQTAALTAFKETAELNTLINSDADDLSRLTNFNKSFQAMAELNIDILSNAISTVVIPKKDDEEEDIEVTNNKYIAEWVRGISKMDADEIIDELNVINELGITRAVDTTCKECSNEYEATIEFNPSNFFETGS
;
A
#
# COMPACT_ATOMS: atom_id res chain seq x y z
N MET A 1 3.89 44.45 -25.86
CA MET A 1 3.89 43.24 -25.01
C MET A 1 2.74 43.37 -24.03
N ALA A 2 1.65 42.62 -24.23
CA ALA A 2 0.51 42.67 -23.33
C ALA A 2 0.89 42.00 -22.02
N SER A 3 0.83 42.74 -20.90
CA SER A 3 0.94 42.24 -19.55
C SER A 3 -0.17 41.21 -19.35
N LYS A 4 0.17 39.91 -19.19
CA LYS A 4 -0.78 38.90 -18.73
C LYS A 4 -1.28 39.37 -17.37
N SER A 5 -2.53 39.81 -17.27
CA SER A 5 -3.17 40.15 -16.01
C SER A 5 -3.10 38.91 -15.10
N LYS A 6 -2.38 39.01 -13.98
CA LYS A 6 -2.38 37.93 -12.97
C LYS A 6 -3.81 37.75 -12.47
N ASN A 7 -4.30 36.52 -12.42
CA ASN A 7 -5.60 36.21 -11.86
C ASN A 7 -5.66 36.73 -10.41
N PRO A 8 -6.57 37.64 -10.07
CA PRO A 8 -6.70 38.22 -8.71
C PRO A 8 -6.97 37.14 -7.65
N LEU A 9 -7.57 36.00 -8.03
CA LEU A 9 -7.90 34.90 -7.13
C LEU A 9 -6.72 33.96 -6.87
N GLN A 10 -5.56 34.19 -7.49
CA GLN A 10 -4.39 33.31 -7.33
C GLN A 10 -3.91 33.21 -5.87
N GLY A 11 -4.07 34.26 -5.06
CA GLY A 11 -3.74 34.28 -3.63
C GLY A 11 -4.73 33.54 -2.73
N TYR A 12 -5.87 33.09 -3.29
CA TYR A 12 -6.90 32.34 -2.58
C TYR A 12 -6.94 30.85 -2.97
N LEU A 13 -5.99 30.41 -3.77
CA LEU A 13 -5.82 28.97 -4.05
C LEU A 13 -5.32 28.27 -2.79
N ARG A 14 -5.59 26.95 -2.71
CA ARG A 14 -5.14 26.12 -1.59
C ARG A 14 -3.62 26.20 -1.41
N SER A 15 -3.19 26.19 -0.16
CA SER A 15 -1.78 26.11 0.26
C SER A 15 -1.56 24.82 1.04
N PRO A 16 -0.31 24.36 1.18
CA PRO A 16 -0.02 23.21 2.04
C PRO A 16 -0.51 23.46 3.46
N LYS A 17 -1.12 22.47 4.08
CA LYS A 17 -1.61 22.53 5.47
C LYS A 17 -0.61 21.93 6.45
N LEU A 18 0.14 20.91 6.00
CA LEU A 18 1.19 20.28 6.78
C LEU A 18 2.31 19.80 5.85
N TYR A 19 3.41 19.41 6.47
CA TYR A 19 4.56 18.79 5.83
C TYR A 19 4.85 17.51 6.58
N ILE A 20 5.08 16.42 5.85
CA ILE A 20 5.33 15.08 6.42
C ILE A 20 6.62 14.48 5.91
N ASN A 21 7.21 13.61 6.72
CA ASN A 21 8.25 12.70 6.26
C ASN A 21 7.60 11.39 5.84
N LEU A 22 8.02 10.86 4.70
CA LEU A 22 7.58 9.54 4.26
C LEU A 22 8.37 8.45 5.00
N PRO A 23 7.76 7.31 5.36
CA PRO A 23 8.46 6.19 5.96
C PRO A 23 9.67 5.73 5.15
N SER A 24 9.56 5.72 3.82
CA SER A 24 10.66 5.35 2.92
C SER A 24 11.74 6.41 2.78
N GLU A 25 11.47 7.67 3.15
CA GLU A 25 12.36 8.82 2.88
C GLU A 25 12.77 8.94 1.40
N GLY A 26 11.98 8.35 0.49
CA GLY A 26 12.29 8.29 -0.95
C GLY A 26 13.39 7.27 -1.33
N LYS A 27 13.75 6.34 -0.45
CA LYS A 27 14.81 5.34 -0.69
C LYS A 27 14.43 4.33 -1.77
N PHE A 28 13.15 3.98 -1.88
CA PHE A 28 12.65 2.95 -2.80
C PHE A 28 11.99 3.50 -4.06
N ALA A 29 11.66 4.80 -4.08
CA ALA A 29 11.07 5.47 -5.24
C ALA A 29 11.58 6.90 -5.38
N LYS A 30 11.66 7.41 -6.62
CA LYS A 30 11.96 8.82 -6.86
C LYS A 30 10.77 9.70 -6.51
N VAL A 31 10.93 10.57 -5.52
CA VAL A 31 9.92 11.55 -5.13
C VAL A 31 10.47 12.96 -5.35
N ASP A 32 10.21 13.51 -6.53
CA ASP A 32 10.78 14.81 -6.96
C ASP A 32 10.22 16.02 -6.18
N THR A 33 9.09 15.84 -5.47
CA THR A 33 8.41 16.91 -4.71
C THR A 33 8.86 17.02 -3.26
N ILE A 34 9.65 16.07 -2.76
CA ILE A 34 10.23 16.16 -1.42
C ILE A 34 11.27 17.29 -1.40
N SER A 35 11.19 18.15 -0.38
CA SER A 35 12.17 19.18 -0.15
C SER A 35 13.57 18.57 0.08
N LYS A 36 14.53 18.92 -0.74
CA LYS A 36 15.93 18.47 -0.60
C LYS A 36 16.63 18.98 0.66
N VAL A 37 16.03 19.95 1.34
CA VAL A 37 16.59 20.58 2.55
C VAL A 37 16.01 19.95 3.81
N SER A 38 14.66 19.77 3.86
CA SER A 38 13.97 19.26 5.05
C SER A 38 13.52 17.81 4.94
N ASN A 39 13.64 17.21 3.77
CA ASN A 39 13.12 15.86 3.45
C ASN A 39 11.60 15.72 3.66
N GLU A 40 10.88 16.83 3.61
CA GLU A 40 9.44 16.90 3.88
C GLU A 40 8.63 17.02 2.58
N LEU A 41 7.50 16.33 2.54
CA LEU A 41 6.50 16.38 1.49
C LEU A 41 5.39 17.35 1.87
N PRO A 42 5.10 18.39 1.05
CA PRO A 42 3.96 19.27 1.28
C PRO A 42 2.64 18.56 1.00
N ILE A 43 1.67 18.68 1.92
CA ILE A 43 0.34 18.11 1.79
C ILE A 43 -0.71 19.21 1.66
N TYR A 44 -1.46 19.15 0.57
CA TYR A 44 -2.58 20.06 0.27
C TYR A 44 -3.91 19.38 0.61
N PRO A 45 -4.90 20.13 1.11
CA PRO A 45 -6.24 19.59 1.34
C PRO A 45 -6.91 19.20 0.02
N LEU A 46 -7.92 18.33 0.07
CA LEU A 46 -8.74 17.95 -1.08
C LEU A 46 -9.44 19.18 -1.67
N THR A 47 -9.66 19.15 -2.97
CA THR A 47 -10.58 20.05 -3.68
C THR A 47 -11.91 19.32 -3.95
N SER A 48 -12.95 20.06 -4.30
CA SER A 48 -14.23 19.45 -4.74
C SER A 48 -14.07 18.53 -5.97
N MET A 49 -13.04 18.77 -6.79
CA MET A 49 -12.73 17.90 -7.92
C MET A 49 -12.14 16.58 -7.42
N ASP A 50 -11.23 16.61 -6.44
CA ASP A 50 -10.63 15.43 -5.83
C ASP A 50 -11.70 14.54 -5.18
N GLU A 51 -12.68 15.15 -4.47
CA GLU A 51 -13.82 14.41 -3.92
C GLU A 51 -14.69 13.76 -5.01
N THR A 52 -14.81 14.38 -6.18
CA THR A 52 -15.53 13.78 -7.30
C THR A 52 -14.84 12.52 -7.82
N PHE A 53 -13.50 12.51 -7.86
CA PHE A 53 -12.74 11.30 -8.21
C PHE A 53 -12.96 10.17 -7.19
N LEU A 54 -12.96 10.49 -5.90
CA LEU A 54 -13.16 9.50 -4.83
C LEU A 54 -14.57 8.88 -4.82
N ARG A 55 -15.56 9.54 -5.44
CA ARG A 55 -16.94 9.01 -5.58
C ARG A 55 -17.14 8.11 -6.79
N ASN A 56 -16.12 7.87 -7.60
CA ASN A 56 -16.19 6.98 -8.76
C ASN A 56 -15.77 5.55 -8.36
N PRO A 57 -16.72 4.59 -8.22
CA PRO A 57 -16.42 3.23 -7.74
C PRO A 57 -15.43 2.47 -8.63
N ASP A 58 -15.56 2.61 -9.95
CA ASP A 58 -14.69 1.91 -10.91
C ASP A 58 -13.25 2.43 -10.83
N ALA A 59 -13.09 3.75 -10.70
CA ALA A 59 -11.78 4.38 -10.57
C ALA A 59 -11.15 4.16 -9.18
N LEU A 60 -11.95 3.95 -8.13
CA LEU A 60 -11.47 3.51 -6.81
C LEU A 60 -10.96 2.08 -6.87
N LEU A 61 -11.69 1.19 -7.53
CA LEU A 61 -11.33 -0.23 -7.63
C LEU A 61 -10.00 -0.44 -8.35
N ASN A 62 -9.74 0.31 -9.43
CA ASN A 62 -8.49 0.22 -10.20
C ASN A 62 -7.37 1.15 -9.68
N GLY A 63 -7.59 1.89 -8.60
CA GLY A 63 -6.65 2.80 -7.97
C GLY A 63 -6.45 4.15 -8.68
N GLU A 64 -7.08 4.40 -9.84
CA GLU A 64 -6.90 5.65 -10.60
C GLU A 64 -7.35 6.88 -9.81
N SER A 65 -8.45 6.78 -9.05
CA SER A 65 -8.91 7.86 -8.19
C SER A 65 -7.89 8.22 -7.14
N LEU A 66 -7.29 7.24 -6.47
CA LEU A 66 -6.24 7.48 -5.47
C LEU A 66 -5.01 8.13 -6.08
N VAL A 67 -4.56 7.63 -7.24
CA VAL A 67 -3.44 8.24 -7.97
C VAL A 67 -3.72 9.70 -8.31
N ALA A 68 -4.92 10.02 -8.81
CA ALA A 68 -5.31 11.39 -9.14
C ALA A 68 -5.31 12.30 -7.89
N VAL A 69 -5.85 11.82 -6.79
CA VAL A 69 -5.91 12.54 -5.51
C VAL A 69 -4.52 12.77 -4.93
N ILE A 70 -3.68 11.74 -4.88
CA ILE A 70 -2.30 11.86 -4.39
C ILE A 70 -1.52 12.85 -5.24
N LYS A 71 -1.59 12.75 -6.57
CA LYS A 71 -0.96 13.74 -7.47
C LYS A 71 -1.43 15.17 -7.21
N SER A 72 -2.73 15.34 -7.02
CA SER A 72 -3.33 16.64 -6.74
C SER A 72 -2.86 17.22 -5.41
N CYS A 73 -2.82 16.40 -4.36
CA CYS A 73 -2.55 16.84 -2.99
C CYS A 73 -1.07 16.87 -2.60
N THR A 74 -0.18 16.26 -3.40
CA THR A 74 1.26 16.19 -3.09
C THR A 74 2.16 16.70 -4.21
N GLY A 75 1.67 16.66 -5.46
CA GLY A 75 2.47 16.94 -6.66
C GLY A 75 3.34 15.77 -7.14
N ILE A 76 3.36 14.62 -6.44
CA ILE A 76 4.10 13.42 -6.86
C ILE A 76 3.54 12.93 -8.20
N GLN A 77 4.41 12.61 -9.17
CA GLN A 77 3.98 12.15 -10.49
C GLN A 77 3.92 10.62 -10.58
N ASP A 78 4.91 9.94 -10.01
CA ASP A 78 5.06 8.49 -10.12
C ASP A 78 4.52 7.76 -8.89
N VAL A 79 3.22 7.94 -8.60
CA VAL A 79 2.54 7.40 -7.41
C VAL A 79 2.60 5.87 -7.35
N TYR A 80 2.54 5.19 -8.49
CA TYR A 80 2.57 3.71 -8.54
C TYR A 80 3.90 3.11 -8.06
N GLU A 81 4.99 3.87 -8.10
CA GLU A 81 6.31 3.42 -7.64
C GLU A 81 6.53 3.63 -6.13
N LEU A 82 5.65 4.36 -5.45
CA LEU A 82 5.72 4.54 -4.00
C LEU A 82 5.51 3.21 -3.27
N SER A 83 6.12 3.07 -2.10
CA SER A 83 5.84 1.94 -1.21
C SER A 83 4.39 2.00 -0.68
N ALA A 84 3.81 0.85 -0.37
CA ALA A 84 2.50 0.79 0.27
C ALA A 84 2.49 1.58 1.60
N ASN A 85 3.59 1.50 2.36
CA ASN A 85 3.77 2.25 3.61
C ASN A 85 3.69 3.78 3.40
N ASP A 86 4.30 4.31 2.32
CA ASP A 86 4.23 5.74 1.99
C ASP A 86 2.81 6.17 1.61
N ILE A 87 2.09 5.33 0.87
CA ILE A 87 0.71 5.61 0.45
C ILE A 87 -0.20 5.78 1.67
N ASP A 88 -0.11 4.90 2.65
CA ASP A 88 -0.94 4.97 3.86
C ASP A 88 -0.71 6.28 4.62
N VAL A 89 0.55 6.69 4.79
CA VAL A 89 0.90 7.97 5.43
C VAL A 89 0.39 9.16 4.63
N ILE A 90 0.54 9.15 3.31
CA ILE A 90 0.04 10.21 2.44
C ILE A 90 -1.48 10.35 2.54
N LEU A 91 -2.22 9.25 2.49
CA LEU A 91 -3.68 9.27 2.59
C LEU A 91 -4.14 9.81 3.95
N LEU A 92 -3.50 9.38 5.04
CA LEU A 92 -3.78 9.87 6.39
C LEU A 92 -3.51 11.38 6.51
N ALA A 93 -2.39 11.84 5.95
CA ALA A 93 -2.03 13.26 5.94
C ALA A 93 -2.97 14.12 5.09
N ILE A 94 -3.45 13.61 3.94
CA ILE A 94 -4.45 14.29 3.10
C ILE A 94 -5.77 14.41 3.87
N ARG A 95 -6.21 13.35 4.57
CA ARG A 95 -7.40 13.39 5.41
C ARG A 95 -7.27 14.43 6.51
N TYR A 96 -6.14 14.41 7.24
CA TYR A 96 -5.85 15.40 8.27
C TYR A 96 -5.89 16.83 7.72
N ALA A 97 -5.25 17.07 6.58
CA ALA A 97 -5.23 18.38 5.92
C ALA A 97 -6.63 18.89 5.52
N THR A 98 -7.57 17.98 5.25
CA THR A 98 -8.91 18.29 4.73
C THR A 98 -9.95 18.38 5.84
N TYR A 99 -9.98 17.42 6.75
CA TYR A 99 -11.05 17.25 7.72
C TYR A 99 -10.62 17.44 9.18
N GLY A 100 -9.31 17.55 9.44
CA GLY A 100 -8.76 17.71 10.80
C GLY A 100 -8.28 16.41 11.43
N SER A 101 -8.03 16.44 12.75
CA SER A 101 -7.30 15.38 13.46
C SER A 101 -8.15 14.17 13.86
N GLU A 102 -9.47 14.29 13.85
CA GLU A 102 -10.35 13.20 14.30
C GLU A 102 -10.71 12.26 13.15
N LEU A 103 -10.52 10.96 13.39
CA LEU A 103 -10.93 9.87 12.50
C LEU A 103 -11.83 8.93 13.29
N GLU A 104 -13.09 8.80 12.88
CA GLU A 104 -13.98 7.78 13.42
C GLU A 104 -13.82 6.49 12.62
N ILE A 105 -13.60 5.38 13.34
CA ILE A 105 -13.52 4.03 12.79
C ILE A 105 -14.59 3.14 13.42
N GLU A 106 -15.19 2.29 12.61
CA GLU A 106 -16.11 1.26 13.06
C GLU A 106 -15.33 -0.01 13.39
N SER A 107 -15.64 -0.63 14.53
CA SER A 107 -15.03 -1.88 14.94
C SER A 107 -16.04 -2.81 15.60
N ILE A 108 -15.94 -4.10 15.33
CA ILE A 108 -16.83 -5.13 15.91
C ILE A 108 -16.12 -5.80 17.05
N CYS A 109 -16.73 -5.74 18.27
CA CYS A 109 -16.21 -6.42 19.42
C CYS A 109 -16.11 -7.94 19.17
N PRO A 110 -14.95 -8.58 19.38
CA PRO A 110 -14.79 -10.01 19.13
C PRO A 110 -15.63 -10.88 20.07
N GLU A 111 -15.95 -10.40 21.27
CA GLU A 111 -16.70 -11.15 22.30
C GLU A 111 -18.21 -11.08 22.09
N CYS A 112 -18.80 -9.87 22.12
CA CYS A 112 -20.25 -9.70 22.08
C CYS A 112 -20.82 -9.34 20.69
N LYS A 113 -19.96 -9.15 19.68
CA LYS A 113 -20.30 -8.77 18.30
C LYS A 113 -20.98 -7.41 18.16
N THR A 114 -20.96 -6.57 19.19
CA THR A 114 -21.50 -5.21 19.14
C THR A 114 -20.58 -4.31 18.32
N GLU A 115 -21.17 -3.47 17.48
CA GLU A 115 -20.47 -2.42 16.72
C GLU A 115 -20.09 -1.27 17.65
N ASN A 116 -18.84 -0.86 17.60
CA ASN A 116 -18.30 0.30 18.33
C ASN A 116 -17.74 1.31 17.37
N ILE A 117 -17.98 2.59 17.64
CA ILE A 117 -17.33 3.70 16.97
C ILE A 117 -16.20 4.19 17.87
N ILE A 118 -15.00 4.26 17.32
CA ILE A 118 -13.77 4.64 18.00
C ILE A 118 -13.24 5.89 17.32
N THR A 119 -12.93 6.93 18.10
CA THR A 119 -12.29 8.14 17.59
C THR A 119 -10.79 8.02 17.76
N VAL A 120 -10.05 8.14 16.66
CA VAL A 120 -8.60 8.08 16.61
C VAL A 120 -8.04 9.46 16.27
N ASN A 121 -6.96 9.86 16.93
CA ASN A 121 -6.27 11.11 16.63
C ASN A 121 -5.21 10.88 15.54
N ILE A 122 -5.45 11.44 14.36
CA ILE A 122 -4.54 11.32 13.20
C ILE A 122 -3.17 11.96 13.47
N GLU A 123 -3.12 13.04 14.24
CA GLU A 123 -1.86 13.72 14.55
C GLU A 123 -0.91 12.82 15.35
N GLU A 124 -1.45 12.10 16.34
CA GLU A 124 -0.69 11.11 17.11
C GLU A 124 -0.19 9.95 16.24
N LEU A 125 -1.02 9.49 15.28
CA LEU A 125 -0.61 8.47 14.32
C LEU A 125 0.53 8.95 13.42
N LEU A 126 0.46 10.19 12.92
CA LEU A 126 1.51 10.77 12.07
C LEU A 126 2.82 11.03 12.84
N GLU A 127 2.74 11.33 14.14
CA GLU A 127 3.91 11.50 15.00
C GLU A 127 4.59 10.15 15.37
N SER A 128 3.84 9.05 15.34
CA SER A 128 4.34 7.71 15.66
C SER A 128 5.00 6.97 14.49
N ILE A 129 5.10 7.60 13.31
CA ILE A 129 5.66 6.94 12.12
C ILE A 129 7.13 6.61 12.30
N GLU A 130 7.47 5.33 12.14
CA GLU A 130 8.85 4.88 12.11
C GLU A 130 9.40 4.82 10.68
N PRO A 131 10.64 5.32 10.44
CA PRO A 131 11.25 5.27 9.12
C PRO A 131 11.63 3.84 8.74
N LEU A 132 11.51 3.52 7.45
CA LEU A 132 11.99 2.26 6.89
C LEU A 132 13.52 2.24 6.86
N LYS A 133 14.11 1.05 7.01
CA LYS A 133 15.56 0.85 6.86
C LYS A 133 16.00 1.08 5.42
N ASP A 134 17.28 1.32 5.22
CA ASP A 134 17.86 1.51 3.88
C ASP A 134 17.83 0.23 3.03
N SER A 135 17.91 -0.93 3.69
CA SER A 135 17.84 -2.25 3.07
C SER A 135 17.33 -3.29 4.06
N TYR A 136 16.70 -4.31 3.53
CA TYR A 136 16.26 -5.49 4.27
C TYR A 136 16.88 -6.72 3.63
N THR A 137 17.46 -7.57 4.46
CA THR A 137 18.22 -8.73 3.99
C THR A 137 17.72 -10.00 4.67
N VAL A 138 17.39 -11.00 3.86
CA VAL A 138 16.91 -12.31 4.33
C VAL A 138 17.93 -13.36 3.93
N THR A 139 18.39 -14.17 4.89
CA THR A 139 19.25 -15.31 4.63
C THR A 139 18.40 -16.57 4.59
N LEU A 140 18.36 -17.23 3.45
CA LEU A 140 17.52 -18.40 3.17
C LEU A 140 18.16 -19.69 3.67
N LYS A 141 17.36 -20.73 3.88
CA LYS A 141 17.85 -22.07 4.25
C LYS A 141 18.71 -22.71 3.18
N SER A 142 18.51 -22.33 1.93
CA SER A 142 19.39 -22.72 0.82
C SER A 142 20.80 -22.12 0.90
N GLY A 143 21.06 -21.17 1.81
CA GLY A 143 22.32 -20.46 1.94
C GLY A 143 22.43 -19.21 1.06
N LEU A 144 21.42 -18.91 0.24
CA LEU A 144 21.36 -17.66 -0.52
C LEU A 144 20.93 -16.51 0.38
N THR A 145 21.30 -15.30 0.00
CA THR A 145 20.87 -14.07 0.68
C THR A 145 20.10 -13.18 -0.28
N CYS A 146 18.90 -12.72 0.12
CA CYS A 146 18.08 -11.84 -0.68
C CYS A 146 18.02 -10.45 -0.06
N ASN A 147 18.25 -9.41 -0.87
CA ASN A 147 17.90 -8.04 -0.51
C ASN A 147 16.48 -7.78 -1.01
N ILE A 148 15.59 -7.39 -0.11
CA ILE A 148 14.18 -7.17 -0.38
C ILE A 148 13.78 -5.74 -0.08
N LYS A 149 12.68 -5.31 -0.66
CA LYS A 149 12.08 -3.98 -0.51
C LYS A 149 10.57 -4.10 -0.30
N PRO A 150 9.91 -3.10 0.32
CA PRO A 150 8.46 -3.10 0.48
C PRO A 150 7.75 -3.20 -0.86
N TYR A 151 6.51 -3.69 -0.85
CA TYR A 151 5.64 -3.70 -2.02
C TYR A 151 5.38 -2.27 -2.49
N THR A 152 5.32 -2.10 -3.81
CA THR A 152 4.90 -0.83 -4.39
C THR A 152 3.37 -0.72 -4.39
N PHE A 153 2.86 0.50 -4.49
CA PHE A 153 1.43 0.72 -4.67
C PHE A 153 0.90 0.01 -5.92
N LYS A 154 1.69 -0.07 -6.98
CA LYS A 154 1.36 -0.83 -8.18
C LYS A 154 1.14 -2.31 -7.90
N ASP A 155 2.03 -2.93 -7.12
CA ASP A 155 1.91 -4.35 -6.75
C ASP A 155 0.63 -4.58 -5.94
N SER A 156 0.35 -3.74 -4.95
CA SER A 156 -0.86 -3.80 -4.12
C SER A 156 -2.14 -3.63 -4.94
N GLN A 157 -2.17 -2.65 -5.87
CA GLN A 157 -3.32 -2.42 -6.73
C GLN A 157 -3.54 -3.56 -7.73
N THR A 158 -2.45 -4.10 -8.29
CA THR A 158 -2.53 -5.24 -9.20
C THR A 158 -3.07 -6.47 -8.46
N ALA A 159 -2.62 -6.71 -7.22
CA ALA A 159 -3.13 -7.79 -6.38
C ALA A 159 -4.64 -7.64 -6.09
N ALA A 160 -5.06 -6.46 -5.64
CA ALA A 160 -6.45 -6.17 -5.31
C ALA A 160 -7.37 -6.32 -6.54
N LEU A 161 -6.97 -5.77 -7.69
CA LEU A 161 -7.74 -5.84 -8.92
C LEU A 161 -7.86 -7.28 -9.46
N THR A 162 -6.78 -8.06 -9.38
CA THR A 162 -6.78 -9.46 -9.81
C THR A 162 -7.66 -10.28 -8.88
N ALA A 163 -7.51 -10.15 -7.57
CA ALA A 163 -8.36 -10.84 -6.60
C ALA A 163 -9.85 -10.53 -6.79
N PHE A 164 -10.19 -9.26 -7.07
CA PHE A 164 -11.55 -8.85 -7.35
C PHE A 164 -12.10 -9.51 -8.63
N LYS A 165 -11.34 -9.48 -9.73
CA LYS A 165 -11.73 -10.09 -11.00
C LYS A 165 -11.95 -11.59 -10.87
N GLU A 166 -11.00 -12.29 -10.27
CA GLU A 166 -11.08 -13.74 -10.08
C GLU A 166 -12.26 -14.12 -9.17
N THR A 167 -12.50 -13.35 -8.10
CA THR A 167 -13.67 -13.56 -7.22
C THR A 167 -15.00 -13.33 -7.96
N ALA A 168 -15.08 -12.28 -8.78
CA ALA A 168 -16.26 -11.98 -9.57
C ALA A 168 -16.55 -13.07 -10.62
N GLU A 169 -15.51 -13.57 -11.30
CA GLU A 169 -15.62 -14.68 -12.25
C GLU A 169 -16.09 -15.97 -11.57
N LEU A 170 -15.49 -16.33 -10.42
CA LEU A 170 -15.90 -17.50 -9.64
C LEU A 170 -17.35 -17.40 -9.17
N ASN A 171 -17.79 -16.25 -8.66
CA ASN A 171 -19.17 -16.03 -8.25
C ASN A 171 -20.16 -16.15 -9.43
N THR A 172 -19.78 -15.64 -10.60
CA THR A 172 -20.60 -15.78 -11.82
C THR A 172 -20.75 -17.26 -12.22
N LEU A 173 -19.67 -18.04 -12.12
CA LEU A 173 -19.67 -19.46 -12.45
C LEU A 173 -20.48 -20.30 -11.45
N ILE A 174 -20.39 -20.00 -10.16
CA ILE A 174 -21.16 -20.68 -9.11
C ILE A 174 -22.65 -20.50 -9.34
N ASN A 175 -23.08 -19.31 -9.78
CA ASN A 175 -24.47 -18.95 -10.01
C ASN A 175 -24.97 -19.27 -11.44
N SER A 176 -24.13 -19.83 -12.32
CA SER A 176 -24.47 -20.20 -13.68
C SER A 176 -24.86 -21.68 -13.79
N ASP A 177 -25.60 -22.05 -14.86
CA ASP A 177 -25.89 -23.45 -15.22
C ASP A 177 -24.69 -24.14 -15.92
N ALA A 178 -23.46 -23.67 -15.70
CA ALA A 178 -22.28 -24.26 -16.29
C ALA A 178 -22.06 -25.69 -15.81
N ASP A 179 -21.60 -26.56 -16.71
CA ASP A 179 -21.26 -27.94 -16.39
C ASP A 179 -20.01 -28.03 -15.48
N ASP A 180 -19.84 -29.12 -14.77
CA ASP A 180 -18.78 -29.31 -13.80
C ASP A 180 -17.39 -29.22 -14.43
N LEU A 181 -17.22 -29.60 -15.71
CA LEU A 181 -15.93 -29.52 -16.40
C LEU A 181 -15.55 -28.05 -16.68
N SER A 182 -16.51 -27.24 -17.09
CA SER A 182 -16.34 -25.80 -17.30
C SER A 182 -16.00 -25.08 -15.99
N ARG A 183 -16.68 -25.42 -14.89
CA ARG A 183 -16.38 -24.88 -13.55
C ARG A 183 -14.96 -25.23 -13.12
N LEU A 184 -14.55 -26.49 -13.26
CA LEU A 184 -13.20 -26.93 -12.89
C LEU A 184 -12.11 -26.24 -13.75
N THR A 185 -12.35 -26.07 -15.06
CA THR A 185 -11.43 -25.42 -15.97
C THR A 185 -11.23 -23.95 -15.60
N ASN A 186 -12.28 -23.22 -15.28
CA ASN A 186 -12.20 -21.82 -14.91
C ASN A 186 -11.58 -21.66 -13.51
N PHE A 187 -11.92 -22.53 -12.55
CA PHE A 187 -11.26 -22.55 -11.24
C PHE A 187 -9.73 -22.71 -11.38
N ASN A 188 -9.28 -23.64 -12.23
CA ASN A 188 -7.85 -23.85 -12.48
C ASN A 188 -7.19 -22.61 -13.11
N LYS A 189 -7.87 -21.92 -14.04
CA LYS A 189 -7.37 -20.66 -14.63
C LYS A 189 -7.21 -19.57 -13.59
N SER A 190 -8.24 -19.34 -12.78
CA SER A 190 -8.17 -18.34 -11.69
C SER A 190 -7.04 -18.66 -10.71
N PHE A 191 -6.91 -19.92 -10.32
CA PHE A 191 -5.81 -20.34 -9.45
C PHE A 191 -4.43 -20.09 -10.08
N GLN A 192 -4.27 -20.38 -11.37
CA GLN A 192 -3.03 -20.09 -12.09
C GLN A 192 -2.74 -18.59 -12.17
N ALA A 193 -3.76 -17.77 -12.46
CA ALA A 193 -3.61 -16.31 -12.51
C ALA A 193 -3.15 -15.73 -11.16
N MET A 194 -3.73 -16.20 -10.05
CA MET A 194 -3.30 -15.81 -8.70
C MET A 194 -1.88 -16.30 -8.38
N ALA A 195 -1.51 -17.50 -8.79
CA ALA A 195 -0.16 -18.01 -8.57
C ALA A 195 0.90 -17.22 -9.35
N GLU A 196 0.67 -16.90 -10.62
CA GLU A 196 1.58 -16.05 -11.41
C GLU A 196 1.68 -14.64 -10.83
N LEU A 197 0.58 -14.05 -10.40
CA LEU A 197 0.58 -12.75 -9.74
C LEU A 197 1.47 -12.77 -8.48
N ASN A 198 1.34 -13.78 -7.64
CA ASN A 198 2.15 -13.90 -6.42
C ASN A 198 3.66 -14.02 -6.76
N ILE A 199 4.00 -14.76 -7.83
CA ILE A 199 5.38 -14.87 -8.31
C ILE A 199 5.90 -13.50 -8.78
N ASP A 200 5.10 -12.77 -9.54
CA ASP A 200 5.48 -11.44 -10.05
C ASP A 200 5.68 -10.44 -8.90
N ILE A 201 4.76 -10.39 -7.93
CA ILE A 201 4.87 -9.52 -6.76
C ILE A 201 6.11 -9.88 -5.93
N LEU A 202 6.33 -11.16 -5.65
CA LEU A 202 7.48 -11.63 -4.88
C LEU A 202 8.79 -11.31 -5.60
N SER A 203 8.86 -11.54 -6.91
CA SER A 203 10.07 -11.25 -7.71
C SER A 203 10.35 -9.74 -7.81
N ASN A 204 9.32 -8.89 -7.83
CA ASN A 204 9.45 -7.42 -7.83
C ASN A 204 9.94 -6.89 -6.46
N ALA A 205 9.58 -7.56 -5.38
CA ALA A 205 10.04 -7.20 -4.03
C ALA A 205 11.50 -7.60 -3.78
N ILE A 206 12.08 -8.53 -4.54
CA ILE A 206 13.48 -8.92 -4.44
C ILE A 206 14.32 -8.03 -5.35
N SER A 207 15.21 -7.22 -4.77
CA SER A 207 16.10 -6.34 -5.53
C SER A 207 17.38 -7.05 -5.99
N THR A 208 17.90 -7.98 -5.16
CA THR A 208 19.15 -8.70 -5.43
C THR A 208 19.11 -10.06 -4.75
N VAL A 209 19.63 -11.08 -5.43
CA VAL A 209 19.93 -12.38 -4.83
C VAL A 209 21.45 -12.56 -4.84
N VAL A 210 22.02 -12.80 -3.66
CA VAL A 210 23.45 -13.00 -3.46
C VAL A 210 23.73 -14.50 -3.29
N ILE A 211 24.57 -15.04 -4.16
CA ILE A 211 25.07 -16.40 -4.10
C ILE A 211 26.42 -16.35 -3.39
N PRO A 212 26.56 -16.97 -2.21
CA PRO A 212 27.82 -16.94 -1.48
C PRO A 212 28.93 -17.67 -2.28
N LYS A 213 30.13 -17.12 -2.21
CA LYS A 213 31.28 -17.70 -2.86
C LYS A 213 31.53 -19.14 -2.40
N LYS A 214 32.05 -19.95 -3.32
CA LYS A 214 32.63 -21.25 -3.01
C LYS A 214 34.15 -21.11 -2.81
N ASP A 215 34.78 -22.10 -2.18
CA ASP A 215 36.18 -22.07 -1.72
C ASP A 215 37.21 -21.61 -2.76
N ASP A 216 36.93 -21.69 -4.06
CA ASP A 216 37.82 -21.27 -5.16
C ASP A 216 37.41 -19.97 -5.86
N GLU A 217 36.36 -19.25 -5.39
CA GLU A 217 35.86 -18.02 -6.00
C GLU A 217 36.33 -16.78 -5.21
N GLU A 218 36.64 -15.68 -5.92
CA GLU A 218 37.15 -14.46 -5.27
C GLU A 218 36.05 -13.62 -4.59
N GLU A 219 34.83 -13.60 -5.15
CA GLU A 219 33.73 -12.74 -4.70
C GLU A 219 32.37 -13.46 -4.77
N ASP A 220 31.40 -12.98 -3.99
CA ASP A 220 30.01 -13.41 -4.06
C ASP A 220 29.39 -12.97 -5.41
N ILE A 221 28.44 -13.75 -5.93
CA ILE A 221 27.75 -13.40 -7.18
C ILE A 221 26.42 -12.69 -6.84
N GLU A 222 26.28 -11.46 -7.31
CA GLU A 222 25.04 -10.70 -7.18
C GLU A 222 24.18 -10.80 -8.43
N VAL A 223 22.92 -11.24 -8.27
CA VAL A 223 21.93 -11.34 -9.33
C VAL A 223 20.87 -10.24 -9.14
N THR A 224 20.88 -9.23 -10.02
CA THR A 224 19.95 -8.10 -10.02
C THR A 224 18.93 -8.13 -11.18
N ASN A 225 19.10 -9.07 -12.11
CA ASN A 225 18.22 -9.19 -13.27
C ASN A 225 16.88 -9.80 -12.87
N ASN A 226 15.82 -8.99 -12.93
CA ASN A 226 14.47 -9.39 -12.48
C ASN A 226 13.93 -10.63 -13.24
N LYS A 227 14.32 -10.87 -14.51
CA LYS A 227 13.90 -12.08 -15.23
C LYS A 227 14.51 -13.34 -14.62
N TYR A 228 15.78 -13.29 -14.21
CA TYR A 228 16.44 -14.41 -13.56
C TYR A 228 15.87 -14.63 -12.15
N ILE A 229 15.58 -13.55 -11.43
CA ILE A 229 14.93 -13.62 -10.12
C ILE A 229 13.54 -14.25 -10.25
N ALA A 230 12.71 -13.82 -11.21
CA ALA A 230 11.37 -14.37 -11.45
C ALA A 230 11.42 -15.85 -11.86
N GLU A 231 12.40 -16.26 -12.69
CA GLU A 231 12.59 -17.65 -13.05
C GLU A 231 12.99 -18.48 -11.82
N TRP A 232 13.88 -17.96 -10.99
CA TRP A 232 14.30 -18.61 -9.75
C TRP A 232 13.13 -18.70 -8.74
N VAL A 233 12.35 -17.64 -8.54
CA VAL A 233 11.18 -17.61 -7.63
C VAL A 233 10.15 -18.70 -8.00
N ARG A 234 9.98 -19.02 -9.30
CA ARG A 234 9.09 -20.13 -9.73
C ARG A 234 9.56 -21.51 -9.26
N GLY A 235 10.84 -21.65 -8.97
CA GLY A 235 11.46 -22.94 -8.65
C GLY A 235 12.00 -23.07 -7.23
N ILE A 236 11.93 -22.03 -6.40
CA ILE A 236 12.49 -22.07 -5.03
C ILE A 236 11.69 -23.02 -4.12
N SER A 237 12.33 -23.47 -3.05
CA SER A 237 11.64 -24.28 -2.04
C SER A 237 10.56 -23.46 -1.34
N LYS A 238 9.48 -24.14 -0.91
CA LYS A 238 8.44 -23.48 -0.09
C LYS A 238 9.03 -22.81 1.14
N MET A 239 10.02 -23.42 1.78
CA MET A 239 10.65 -22.90 2.99
C MET A 239 11.37 -21.58 2.74
N ASP A 240 12.11 -21.47 1.62
CA ASP A 240 12.79 -20.23 1.25
C ASP A 240 11.79 -19.13 0.85
N ALA A 241 10.70 -19.51 0.15
CA ALA A 241 9.63 -18.58 -0.20
C ALA A 241 8.94 -18.04 1.05
N ASP A 242 8.60 -18.91 2.02
CA ASP A 242 7.96 -18.53 3.27
C ASP A 242 8.84 -17.54 4.06
N GLU A 243 10.16 -17.74 4.14
CA GLU A 243 11.10 -16.83 4.82
C GLU A 243 11.10 -15.42 4.18
N ILE A 244 11.04 -15.33 2.84
CA ILE A 244 10.98 -14.05 2.15
C ILE A 244 9.62 -13.38 2.40
N ILE A 245 8.52 -14.14 2.32
CA ILE A 245 7.16 -13.62 2.53
C ILE A 245 6.98 -13.14 3.97
N ASP A 246 7.46 -13.87 4.96
CA ASP A 246 7.35 -13.51 6.37
C ASP A 246 8.07 -12.18 6.64
N GLU A 247 9.28 -11.98 6.11
CA GLU A 247 9.99 -10.71 6.27
C GLU A 247 9.31 -9.57 5.49
N LEU A 248 8.78 -9.83 4.28
CA LEU A 248 8.03 -8.85 3.53
C LEU A 248 6.76 -8.41 4.26
N ASN A 249 6.07 -9.33 4.94
CA ASN A 249 4.91 -8.99 5.76
C ASN A 249 5.31 -8.05 6.90
N VAL A 250 6.41 -8.34 7.60
CA VAL A 250 6.94 -7.45 8.65
C VAL A 250 7.24 -6.05 8.08
N ILE A 251 7.91 -5.97 6.92
CA ILE A 251 8.25 -4.68 6.29
C ILE A 251 6.98 -3.89 5.91
N ASN A 252 5.97 -4.57 5.37
CA ASN A 252 4.75 -3.91 4.90
C ASN A 252 3.80 -3.50 6.05
N GLU A 253 4.03 -4.00 7.26
CA GLU A 253 3.34 -3.56 8.48
C GLU A 253 4.01 -2.35 9.15
N LEU A 254 5.25 -1.99 8.73
CA LEU A 254 5.94 -0.81 9.24
C LEU A 254 5.28 0.49 8.75
N GLY A 255 5.61 1.59 9.41
CA GLY A 255 5.11 2.93 9.11
C GLY A 255 4.04 3.36 10.10
N ILE A 256 2.76 3.22 9.78
CA ILE A 256 1.66 3.61 10.68
C ILE A 256 1.20 2.41 11.50
N THR A 257 1.09 2.59 12.81
CA THR A 257 0.42 1.61 13.68
C THR A 257 -1.07 1.58 13.34
N ARG A 258 -1.53 0.48 12.75
CA ARG A 258 -2.94 0.29 12.37
C ARG A 258 -3.81 -0.25 13.50
N ALA A 259 -3.20 -0.64 14.62
CA ALA A 259 -3.84 -1.21 15.77
C ALA A 259 -4.12 -0.14 16.83
N VAL A 260 -5.35 -0.11 17.35
CA VAL A 260 -5.78 0.82 18.39
C VAL A 260 -6.46 0.03 19.52
N ASP A 261 -5.89 0.12 20.72
CA ASP A 261 -6.50 -0.46 21.91
C ASP A 261 -7.82 0.24 22.24
N THR A 262 -8.86 -0.53 22.44
CA THR A 262 -10.19 -0.02 22.75
C THR A 262 -10.95 -0.93 23.72
N THR A 263 -12.01 -0.36 24.30
CA THR A 263 -12.90 -1.09 25.22
C THR A 263 -14.32 -1.08 24.66
N CYS A 264 -14.94 -2.24 24.59
CA CYS A 264 -16.32 -2.39 24.15
C CYS A 264 -17.29 -1.65 25.08
N LYS A 265 -18.18 -0.84 24.50
CA LYS A 265 -19.18 -0.06 25.26
C LYS A 265 -20.22 -0.94 25.94
N GLU A 266 -20.50 -2.16 25.42
CA GLU A 266 -21.53 -3.06 25.97
C GLU A 266 -20.98 -4.06 26.99
N CYS A 267 -19.91 -4.77 26.66
CA CYS A 267 -19.41 -5.86 27.51
C CYS A 267 -18.11 -5.52 28.26
N SER A 268 -17.57 -4.31 28.06
CA SER A 268 -16.29 -3.85 28.66
C SER A 268 -15.09 -4.74 28.33
N ASN A 269 -15.17 -5.55 27.26
CA ASN A 269 -14.04 -6.33 26.77
C ASN A 269 -13.00 -5.37 26.17
N GLU A 270 -11.74 -5.53 26.56
CA GLU A 270 -10.61 -4.81 25.95
C GLU A 270 -10.15 -5.59 24.73
N TYR A 271 -9.99 -4.91 23.59
CA TYR A 271 -9.56 -5.52 22.34
C TYR A 271 -8.86 -4.50 21.46
N GLU A 272 -8.12 -5.01 20.48
CA GLU A 272 -7.44 -4.21 19.49
C GLU A 272 -8.32 -4.05 18.24
N ALA A 273 -8.61 -2.79 17.88
CA ALA A 273 -9.32 -2.43 16.68
C ALA A 273 -8.31 -2.08 15.58
N THR A 274 -8.58 -2.51 14.35
CA THR A 274 -7.70 -2.24 13.21
C THR A 274 -8.22 -1.07 12.39
N ILE A 275 -7.34 -0.12 12.10
CA ILE A 275 -7.63 0.99 11.17
C ILE A 275 -7.51 0.46 9.75
N GLU A 276 -8.63 0.41 9.03
CA GLU A 276 -8.65 0.06 7.62
C GLU A 276 -8.63 1.33 6.76
N PHE A 277 -7.63 1.48 5.92
CA PHE A 277 -7.55 2.56 4.93
C PHE A 277 -8.36 2.20 3.69
N ASN A 278 -9.68 2.00 3.85
CA ASN A 278 -10.57 1.78 2.71
C ASN A 278 -10.90 3.13 2.06
N PRO A 279 -10.43 3.40 0.85
CA PRO A 279 -10.63 4.70 0.20
C PRO A 279 -12.09 5.12 0.05
N SER A 280 -13.01 4.15 -0.04
CA SER A 280 -14.44 4.42 -0.20
C SER A 280 -15.05 5.12 1.01
N ASN A 281 -14.63 4.75 2.23
CA ASN A 281 -15.17 5.27 3.48
C ASN A 281 -14.20 6.25 4.16
N PHE A 282 -12.90 6.12 3.86
CA PHE A 282 -11.84 6.86 4.53
C PHE A 282 -11.94 8.38 4.33
N PHE A 283 -12.46 8.83 3.18
CA PHE A 283 -12.67 10.24 2.86
C PHE A 283 -14.13 10.68 3.00
N GLU A 284 -15.02 9.84 3.48
CA GLU A 284 -16.35 10.27 3.85
C GLU A 284 -16.28 11.07 5.15
N THR A 285 -16.88 12.26 5.15
CA THR A 285 -17.13 13.00 6.40
C THR A 285 -18.16 12.18 7.17
N GLY A 286 -17.82 11.75 8.37
CA GLY A 286 -18.80 11.20 9.30
C GLY A 286 -19.99 12.14 9.39
N SER A 287 -21.13 11.64 9.01
CA SER A 287 -22.41 12.33 9.13
C SER A 287 -22.82 12.42 10.59
#